data_8eefcda73d169b2fab4a0ce910b1e46c
#
_entry.id   8eefcda73d169b2fab4a0ce910b1e46c
#
_cell.length_a   1.000
_cell.length_b   1.000
_cell.length_c   1.000
_cell.angle_alpha   90.00
_cell.angle_beta   90.00
_cell.angle_gamma   90.00
#
_symmetry.space_group_name_H-M   'P 1'
#
loop_
_entity.id
_entity.type
_entity.pdbx_description
1 polymer ?
#
loop_
_entity_poly.entity_id
_entity_poly.type
_entity_poly.pdbx_seq_one_letter_code
_entity_poly.pdbx_strand_id
1 'polypeptide(L)'
;MEDKDYTEIREFWKNEIIAFLALTCLKGVGYWTLRKIYESKLGFKNLLKASSADALAGYLRVALPKDIAWEEFQQELWAKGLERARELNKKGIVLTFFDQPTFPTNLKNISDPPFWLFVHGNQDILNKKSIAIVGTRKPTDDGIFLVKLIVSGLYEKDIVTVSGLATGIDQSCHYESIRYGIPTIAVLGNGIFVEYPKGSKNLYNQIVLSGGAIVTEYLPDQIYSAENFVRRNRIQAALCTSLIPVEWKIKSG
;
A
#
# COMPACT_ATOMS: atom_id res chain seq x y z
N MET A 1 -4.26 -2.89 -33.99
CA MET A 1 -5.16 -2.01 -33.22
C MET A 1 -4.96 -2.22 -31.69
N GLU A 2 -4.88 -3.46 -31.22
CA GLU A 2 -4.67 -3.79 -29.78
C GLU A 2 -3.37 -3.26 -29.17
N ASP A 3 -2.24 -3.32 -29.87
CA ASP A 3 -0.93 -2.86 -29.35
C ASP A 3 -0.87 -1.33 -29.14
N LYS A 4 -1.59 -0.56 -29.96
CA LYS A 4 -1.60 0.90 -29.86
C LYS A 4 -2.42 1.36 -28.65
N ASP A 5 -3.53 0.72 -28.40
CA ASP A 5 -4.41 0.96 -27.24
C ASP A 5 -3.70 0.61 -25.93
N TYR A 6 -2.96 -0.50 -25.89
CA TYR A 6 -2.18 -0.90 -24.72
C TYR A 6 -1.06 0.11 -24.37
N THR A 7 -0.39 0.66 -25.39
CA THR A 7 0.67 1.65 -25.21
C THR A 7 0.12 2.97 -24.66
N GLU A 8 -1.04 3.41 -25.14
CA GLU A 8 -1.70 4.64 -24.67
C GLU A 8 -2.16 4.50 -23.21
N ILE A 9 -2.75 3.36 -22.85
CA ILE A 9 -3.16 3.06 -21.46
C ILE A 9 -1.96 3.04 -20.50
N ARG A 10 -0.85 2.42 -20.92
CA ARG A 10 0.38 2.38 -20.13
C ARG A 10 0.98 3.76 -19.91
N GLU A 11 1.03 4.59 -20.96
CA GLU A 11 1.54 5.96 -20.86
C GLU A 11 0.62 6.85 -20.02
N PHE A 12 -0.70 6.66 -20.09
CA PHE A 12 -1.67 7.33 -19.23
C PHE A 12 -1.35 7.06 -17.75
N TRP A 13 -1.28 5.79 -17.34
CA TRP A 13 -1.03 5.45 -15.94
C TRP A 13 0.36 5.87 -15.47
N LYS A 14 1.37 5.79 -16.30
CA LYS A 14 2.71 6.32 -16.00
C LYS A 14 2.65 7.81 -15.66
N ASN A 15 1.93 8.59 -16.45
CA ASN A 15 1.76 10.03 -16.21
C ASN A 15 0.95 10.31 -14.94
N GLU A 16 -0.11 9.56 -14.67
CA GLU A 16 -0.89 9.67 -13.43
C GLU A 16 -0.05 9.35 -12.19
N ILE A 17 0.80 8.31 -12.24
CA ILE A 17 1.75 7.97 -11.17
C ILE A 17 2.72 9.13 -10.90
N ILE A 18 3.32 9.70 -11.94
CA ILE A 18 4.27 10.81 -11.79
C ILE A 18 3.56 12.02 -11.18
N ALA A 19 2.39 12.38 -11.69
CA ALA A 19 1.61 13.52 -11.18
C ALA A 19 1.13 13.31 -9.74
N PHE A 20 0.66 12.10 -9.39
CA PHE A 20 0.31 11.74 -8.02
C PHE A 20 1.51 11.96 -7.09
N LEU A 21 2.67 11.40 -7.44
CA LEU A 21 3.88 11.52 -6.64
C LEU A 21 4.39 12.96 -6.57
N ALA A 22 4.26 13.73 -7.64
CA ALA A 22 4.55 15.16 -7.67
C ALA A 22 3.71 15.91 -6.64
N LEU A 23 2.40 15.70 -6.62
CA LEU A 23 1.50 16.33 -5.67
C LEU A 23 1.82 15.97 -4.21
N THR A 24 2.34 14.76 -3.93
CA THR A 24 2.79 14.38 -2.58
C THR A 24 3.97 15.22 -2.08
N CYS A 25 4.72 15.89 -2.96
CA CYS A 25 5.82 16.77 -2.60
C CYS A 25 5.36 18.16 -2.09
N LEU A 26 4.09 18.48 -2.25
CA LEU A 26 3.52 19.74 -1.77
C LEU A 26 3.17 19.64 -0.29
N LYS A 27 3.67 20.60 0.49
CA LYS A 27 3.36 20.68 1.92
C LYS A 27 1.85 20.86 2.13
N GLY A 28 1.25 19.98 2.93
CA GLY A 28 -0.19 19.99 3.22
C GLY A 28 -1.01 19.08 2.30
N VAL A 29 -0.45 18.54 1.22
CA VAL A 29 -1.11 17.51 0.42
C VAL A 29 -0.86 16.15 1.04
N GLY A 30 -1.92 15.57 1.60
CA GLY A 30 -1.89 14.27 2.24
C GLY A 30 -2.93 13.31 1.64
N TYR A 31 -3.08 12.17 2.30
CA TYR A 31 -3.99 11.10 1.88
C TYR A 31 -5.39 11.60 1.49
N TRP A 32 -6.03 12.42 2.32
CA TRP A 32 -7.41 12.89 2.08
C TRP A 32 -7.54 13.84 0.90
N THR A 33 -6.52 14.68 0.66
CA THR A 33 -6.49 15.56 -0.51
C THR A 33 -6.38 14.73 -1.80
N LEU A 34 -5.45 13.77 -1.82
CA LEU A 34 -5.25 12.89 -2.97
C LEU A 34 -6.47 12.01 -3.24
N ARG A 35 -7.13 11.52 -2.18
CA ARG A 35 -8.38 10.77 -2.29
C ARG A 35 -9.47 11.58 -2.97
N LYS A 36 -9.70 12.83 -2.56
CA LYS A 36 -10.68 13.73 -3.19
C LYS A 36 -10.38 13.97 -4.67
N ILE A 37 -9.10 14.14 -5.02
CA ILE A 37 -8.68 14.28 -6.42
C ILE A 37 -9.07 13.04 -7.21
N TYR A 38 -8.78 11.86 -6.69
CA TYR A 38 -9.10 10.60 -7.34
C TYR A 38 -10.62 10.43 -7.51
N GLU A 39 -11.40 10.67 -6.47
CA GLU A 39 -12.88 10.60 -6.47
C GLU A 39 -13.51 11.59 -7.45
N SER A 40 -12.90 12.75 -7.66
CA SER A 40 -13.39 13.76 -8.61
C SER A 40 -13.23 13.37 -10.09
N LYS A 41 -12.47 12.33 -10.40
CA LYS A 41 -12.14 11.87 -11.76
C LYS A 41 -11.46 12.92 -12.65
N LEU A 42 -10.93 13.99 -12.08
CA LEU A 42 -10.17 15.01 -12.82
C LEU A 42 -8.85 14.47 -13.38
N GLY A 43 -8.25 13.49 -12.70
CA GLY A 43 -6.90 13.00 -12.97
C GLY A 43 -5.81 13.88 -12.34
N PHE A 44 -4.77 13.24 -11.83
CA PHE A 44 -3.66 13.94 -11.17
C PHE A 44 -2.85 14.78 -12.15
N LYS A 45 -2.62 14.25 -13.37
CA LYS A 45 -1.90 14.96 -14.43
C LYS A 45 -2.64 16.22 -14.89
N ASN A 46 -3.95 16.12 -15.07
CA ASN A 46 -4.75 17.26 -15.50
C ASN A 46 -4.77 18.35 -14.43
N LEU A 47 -4.86 17.96 -13.16
CA LEU A 47 -4.80 18.92 -12.06
C LEU A 47 -3.43 19.60 -11.99
N LEU A 48 -2.33 18.86 -12.17
CA LEU A 48 -0.98 19.42 -12.19
C LEU A 48 -0.77 20.39 -13.36
N LYS A 49 -1.50 20.20 -14.46
CA LYS A 49 -1.53 21.10 -15.63
C LYS A 49 -2.56 22.22 -15.51
N ALA A 50 -3.05 22.53 -14.29
CA ALA A 50 -3.97 23.64 -14.08
C ALA A 50 -3.44 24.95 -14.69
N SER A 51 -4.36 25.83 -15.10
CA SER A 51 -4.05 27.05 -15.83
C SER A 51 -3.28 28.09 -15.00
N SER A 52 -3.32 27.99 -13.68
CA SER A 52 -2.62 28.92 -12.77
C SER A 52 -2.33 28.28 -11.41
N ALA A 53 -1.38 28.90 -10.69
CA ALA A 53 -1.06 28.55 -9.30
C ALA A 53 -2.30 28.68 -8.40
N ASP A 54 -3.08 29.75 -8.57
CA ASP A 54 -4.27 29.98 -7.75
C ASP A 54 -5.36 28.90 -7.98
N ALA A 55 -5.53 28.44 -9.21
CA ALA A 55 -6.44 27.34 -9.53
C ALA A 55 -6.01 26.04 -8.82
N LEU A 56 -4.72 25.70 -8.86
CA LEU A 56 -4.20 24.54 -8.16
C LEU A 56 -4.28 24.70 -6.64
N ALA A 57 -3.86 25.86 -6.12
CA ALA A 57 -3.88 26.16 -4.69
C ALA A 57 -5.29 26.09 -4.09
N GLY A 58 -6.26 26.68 -4.79
CA GLY A 58 -7.68 26.64 -4.40
C GLY A 58 -8.23 25.23 -4.34
N TYR A 59 -7.90 24.38 -5.31
CA TYR A 59 -8.33 22.99 -5.33
C TYR A 59 -7.69 22.15 -4.20
N LEU A 60 -6.37 22.29 -4.03
CA LEU A 60 -5.63 21.54 -3.02
C LEU A 60 -5.78 22.10 -1.61
N ARG A 61 -6.19 23.38 -1.48
CA ARG A 61 -6.22 24.13 -0.22
C ARG A 61 -4.84 24.22 0.44
N VAL A 62 -3.81 24.46 -0.35
CA VAL A 62 -2.42 24.64 0.10
C VAL A 62 -1.86 25.95 -0.42
N ALA A 63 -0.88 26.51 0.29
CA ALA A 63 -0.13 27.66 -0.21
C ALA A 63 0.91 27.19 -1.23
N LEU A 64 0.96 27.84 -2.38
CA LEU A 64 1.99 27.59 -3.40
C LEU A 64 2.97 28.78 -3.44
N PRO A 65 4.21 28.58 -3.90
CA PRO A 65 5.17 29.66 -4.12
C PRO A 65 4.60 30.72 -5.07
N LYS A 66 4.87 31.99 -4.79
CA LYS A 66 4.43 33.14 -5.62
C LYS A 66 5.58 33.81 -6.36
N ASP A 67 6.79 33.42 -6.07
CA ASP A 67 8.06 34.01 -6.52
C ASP A 67 8.66 33.26 -7.72
N ILE A 68 7.98 32.21 -8.21
CA ILE A 68 8.42 31.40 -9.36
C ILE A 68 7.34 31.49 -10.45
N ALA A 69 7.74 31.53 -11.72
CA ALA A 69 6.82 31.43 -12.84
C ALA A 69 6.04 30.13 -12.80
N TRP A 70 4.74 30.18 -13.12
CA TRP A 70 3.86 29.01 -12.97
C TRP A 70 4.32 27.79 -13.77
N GLU A 71 4.75 28.01 -15.00
CA GLU A 71 5.24 26.96 -15.89
C GLU A 71 6.54 26.33 -15.36
N GLU A 72 7.44 27.11 -14.79
CA GLU A 72 8.68 26.65 -14.16
C GLU A 72 8.37 25.80 -12.94
N PHE A 73 7.46 26.27 -12.07
CA PHE A 73 7.01 25.51 -10.90
C PHE A 73 6.38 24.16 -11.27
N GLN A 74 5.54 24.12 -12.32
CA GLN A 74 4.95 22.86 -12.81
C GLN A 74 6.04 21.89 -13.29
N GLN A 75 7.06 22.39 -14.01
CA GLN A 75 8.18 21.57 -14.49
C GLN A 75 9.00 21.01 -13.32
N GLU A 76 9.33 21.83 -12.33
CA GLU A 76 10.02 21.38 -11.12
C GLU A 76 9.23 20.33 -10.36
N LEU A 77 7.92 20.55 -10.20
CA LEU A 77 7.05 19.63 -9.50
C LEU A 77 6.94 18.29 -10.23
N TRP A 78 6.83 18.33 -11.55
CA TRP A 78 6.87 17.13 -12.40
C TRP A 78 8.20 16.39 -12.29
N ALA A 79 9.32 17.08 -12.28
CA ALA A 79 10.65 16.50 -12.12
C ALA A 79 10.79 15.78 -10.76
N LYS A 80 10.29 16.39 -9.67
CA LYS A 80 10.23 15.75 -8.34
C LYS A 80 9.38 14.47 -8.35
N GLY A 81 8.22 14.50 -9.01
CA GLY A 81 7.36 13.33 -9.16
C GLY A 81 8.05 12.20 -9.93
N LEU A 82 8.76 12.55 -11.01
CA LEU A 82 9.53 11.60 -11.81
C LEU A 82 10.68 10.98 -11.01
N GLU A 83 11.39 11.76 -10.21
CA GLU A 83 12.44 11.28 -9.31
C GLU A 83 11.88 10.28 -8.30
N ARG A 84 10.77 10.61 -7.65
CA ARG A 84 10.05 9.70 -6.73
C ARG A 84 9.61 8.41 -7.42
N ALA A 85 9.08 8.50 -8.64
CA ALA A 85 8.69 7.32 -9.41
C ALA A 85 9.91 6.42 -9.72
N ARG A 86 11.04 7.02 -10.06
CA ARG A 86 12.30 6.28 -10.27
C ARG A 86 12.82 5.64 -8.99
N GLU A 87 12.72 6.33 -7.85
CA GLU A 87 13.09 5.77 -6.55
C GLU A 87 12.26 4.53 -6.21
N LEU A 88 10.93 4.59 -6.34
CA LEU A 88 10.05 3.44 -6.14
C LEU A 88 10.44 2.27 -7.05
N ASN A 89 10.59 2.54 -8.33
CA ASN A 89 10.96 1.52 -9.32
C ASN A 89 12.32 0.88 -9.01
N LYS A 90 13.33 1.67 -8.65
CA LYS A 90 14.66 1.17 -8.26
C LYS A 90 14.61 0.23 -7.05
N LYS A 91 13.63 0.44 -6.16
CA LYS A 91 13.40 -0.40 -4.99
C LYS A 91 12.43 -1.57 -5.25
N GLY A 92 11.97 -1.75 -6.48
CA GLY A 92 11.00 -2.79 -6.84
C GLY A 92 9.60 -2.54 -6.27
N ILE A 93 9.26 -1.28 -5.98
CA ILE A 93 7.94 -0.89 -5.45
C ILE A 93 7.06 -0.41 -6.59
N VAL A 94 5.89 -1.00 -6.70
CA VAL A 94 4.85 -0.65 -7.67
C VAL A 94 3.79 0.20 -6.99
N LEU A 95 3.38 1.29 -7.63
CA LEU A 95 2.17 2.03 -7.29
C LEU A 95 1.08 1.64 -8.28
N THR A 96 -0.01 1.10 -7.79
CA THR A 96 -1.18 0.71 -8.60
C THR A 96 -2.43 1.44 -8.13
N PHE A 97 -3.31 1.83 -9.07
CA PHE A 97 -4.56 2.53 -8.79
C PHE A 97 -5.77 1.60 -8.96
N PHE A 98 -6.85 1.94 -8.27
CA PHE A 98 -8.11 1.18 -8.24
C PHE A 98 -8.65 0.82 -9.62
N ASP A 99 -8.55 1.73 -10.60
CA ASP A 99 -9.07 1.51 -11.96
C ASP A 99 -8.12 0.66 -12.85
N GLN A 100 -6.91 0.33 -12.37
CA GLN A 100 -5.99 -0.53 -13.12
C GLN A 100 -6.41 -2.01 -13.05
N PRO A 101 -6.17 -2.80 -14.12
CA PRO A 101 -6.45 -4.23 -14.12
C PRO A 101 -5.65 -5.02 -13.07
N THR A 102 -4.46 -4.54 -12.73
CA THR A 102 -3.56 -5.15 -11.73
C THR A 102 -3.99 -4.92 -10.29
N PHE A 103 -4.97 -4.03 -10.05
CA PHE A 103 -5.46 -3.75 -8.69
C PHE A 103 -6.26 -4.94 -8.13
N PRO A 104 -6.06 -5.33 -6.86
CA PRO A 104 -6.73 -6.49 -6.26
C PRO A 104 -8.25 -6.37 -6.30
N THR A 105 -8.90 -7.35 -6.93
CA THR A 105 -10.35 -7.33 -7.16
C THR A 105 -11.15 -7.31 -5.85
N ASN A 106 -10.70 -8.06 -4.84
CA ASN A 106 -11.36 -8.12 -3.55
C ASN A 106 -11.43 -6.78 -2.85
N LEU A 107 -10.40 -5.93 -3.01
CA LEU A 107 -10.37 -4.60 -2.42
C LEU A 107 -11.34 -3.61 -3.08
N LYS A 108 -11.80 -3.89 -4.31
CA LYS A 108 -12.77 -3.06 -5.00
C LYS A 108 -14.18 -3.19 -4.43
N ASN A 109 -14.45 -4.28 -3.71
CA ASN A 109 -15.80 -4.66 -3.27
C ASN A 109 -16.12 -4.25 -1.82
N ILE A 110 -15.21 -3.58 -1.12
CA ILE A 110 -15.47 -3.12 0.25
C ILE A 110 -16.06 -1.70 0.27
N SER A 111 -16.73 -1.35 1.37
CA SER A 111 -17.40 -0.04 1.52
C SER A 111 -16.46 1.16 1.52
N ASP A 112 -15.21 0.98 1.96
CA ASP A 112 -14.15 2.00 1.96
C ASP A 112 -12.90 1.44 1.25
N PRO A 113 -12.90 1.35 -0.09
CA PRO A 113 -11.78 0.80 -0.84
C PRO A 113 -10.56 1.74 -0.79
N PRO A 114 -9.32 1.20 -0.79
CA PRO A 114 -8.17 2.00 -1.09
C PRO A 114 -8.18 2.37 -2.59
N PHE A 115 -7.87 3.62 -2.93
CA PHE A 115 -7.83 4.05 -4.34
C PHE A 115 -6.46 3.86 -4.99
N TRP A 116 -5.46 3.57 -4.20
CA TRP A 116 -4.12 3.20 -4.63
C TRP A 116 -3.46 2.28 -3.59
N LEU A 117 -2.47 1.56 -4.06
CA LEU A 117 -1.62 0.72 -3.24
C LEU A 117 -0.17 0.86 -3.67
N PHE A 118 0.71 0.97 -2.71
CA PHE A 118 2.13 0.71 -2.88
C PHE A 118 2.38 -0.76 -2.55
N VAL A 119 2.99 -1.48 -3.48
CA VAL A 119 3.27 -2.91 -3.36
C VAL A 119 4.77 -3.16 -3.56
N HIS A 120 5.42 -3.78 -2.60
CA HIS A 120 6.79 -4.24 -2.72
C HIS A 120 6.83 -5.77 -2.69
N GLY A 121 7.38 -6.39 -3.72
CA GLY A 121 7.41 -7.84 -3.89
C GLY A 121 6.41 -8.34 -4.94
N ASN A 122 5.89 -9.54 -4.75
CA ASN A 122 5.06 -10.22 -5.73
C ASN A 122 3.61 -9.71 -5.71
N GLN A 123 3.23 -8.92 -6.71
CA GLN A 123 1.89 -8.36 -6.84
C GLN A 123 0.83 -9.43 -7.19
N ASP A 124 1.20 -10.50 -7.87
CA ASP A 124 0.26 -11.52 -8.36
C ASP A 124 -0.43 -12.27 -7.22
N ILE A 125 0.22 -12.37 -6.06
CA ILE A 125 -0.34 -13.07 -4.90
C ILE A 125 -1.52 -12.33 -4.25
N LEU A 126 -1.72 -11.04 -4.55
CA LEU A 126 -2.79 -10.23 -3.97
C LEU A 126 -4.20 -10.68 -4.43
N ASN A 127 -4.28 -11.42 -5.53
CA ASN A 127 -5.53 -11.98 -6.05
C ASN A 127 -5.69 -13.49 -5.77
N LYS A 128 -4.71 -14.12 -5.10
CA LYS A 128 -4.79 -15.53 -4.72
C LYS A 128 -5.72 -15.75 -3.52
N LYS A 129 -6.17 -17.00 -3.36
CA LYS A 129 -6.87 -17.42 -2.13
C LYS A 129 -5.96 -17.20 -0.94
N SER A 130 -6.47 -16.55 0.08
CA SER A 130 -5.64 -16.23 1.24
C SER A 130 -6.39 -16.33 2.56
N ILE A 131 -5.63 -16.56 3.64
CA ILE A 131 -6.10 -16.62 5.01
C ILE A 131 -5.39 -15.54 5.81
N ALA A 132 -6.15 -14.66 6.46
CA ALA A 132 -5.59 -13.70 7.40
C ALA A 132 -5.43 -14.36 8.78
N ILE A 133 -4.23 -14.23 9.37
CA ILE A 133 -3.92 -14.67 10.72
C ILE A 133 -3.50 -13.43 11.50
N VAL A 134 -4.29 -13.06 12.50
CA VAL A 134 -4.12 -11.83 13.29
C VAL A 134 -4.27 -12.11 14.77
N GLY A 135 -3.71 -11.27 15.62
CA GLY A 135 -3.87 -11.46 17.06
C GLY A 135 -3.12 -10.45 17.92
N THR A 136 -2.91 -10.84 19.17
CA THR A 136 -2.25 -9.99 20.17
C THR A 136 -0.80 -9.67 19.82
N ARG A 137 -0.36 -8.49 20.25
CA ARG A 137 1.06 -8.08 20.17
C ARG A 137 1.94 -8.70 21.25
N LYS A 138 1.34 -9.33 22.25
CA LYS A 138 2.02 -10.02 23.37
C LYS A 138 1.38 -11.42 23.52
N PRO A 139 1.68 -12.35 22.60
CA PRO A 139 1.13 -13.69 22.67
C PRO A 139 1.74 -14.50 23.80
N THR A 140 0.99 -15.50 24.25
CA THR A 140 1.50 -16.59 25.05
C THR A 140 2.24 -17.62 24.18
N ASP A 141 2.94 -18.57 24.81
CA ASP A 141 3.58 -19.66 24.08
C ASP A 141 2.54 -20.53 23.36
N ASP A 142 1.35 -20.71 23.93
CA ASP A 142 0.22 -21.41 23.31
C ASP A 142 -0.29 -20.66 22.07
N GLY A 143 -0.37 -19.33 22.12
CA GLY A 143 -0.73 -18.51 20.96
C GLY A 143 0.28 -18.65 19.82
N ILE A 144 1.56 -18.63 20.12
CA ILE A 144 2.63 -18.88 19.12
C ILE A 144 2.54 -20.32 18.58
N PHE A 145 2.33 -21.31 19.43
CA PHE A 145 2.17 -22.71 19.00
C PHE A 145 0.96 -22.87 18.08
N LEU A 146 -0.16 -22.22 18.39
CA LEU A 146 -1.35 -22.26 17.54
C LEU A 146 -1.10 -21.68 16.14
N VAL A 147 -0.36 -20.55 16.04
CA VAL A 147 0.05 -20.02 14.73
C VAL A 147 0.87 -21.04 13.94
N LYS A 148 1.86 -21.70 14.59
CA LYS A 148 2.67 -22.73 13.95
C LYS A 148 1.81 -23.89 13.44
N LEU A 149 0.87 -24.34 14.25
CA LEU A 149 -0.05 -25.43 13.89
C LEU A 149 -0.92 -25.04 12.68
N ILE A 150 -1.53 -23.85 12.71
CA ILE A 150 -2.37 -23.35 11.62
C ILE A 150 -1.55 -23.24 10.33
N VAL A 151 -0.39 -22.56 10.37
CA VAL A 151 0.43 -22.33 9.17
C VAL A 151 0.99 -23.65 8.63
N SER A 152 1.43 -24.58 9.48
CA SER A 152 1.89 -25.91 9.03
C SER A 152 0.80 -26.69 8.31
N GLY A 153 -0.47 -26.55 8.71
CA GLY A 153 -1.62 -27.17 8.03
C GLY A 153 -1.92 -26.57 6.65
N LEU A 154 -1.31 -25.42 6.30
CA LEU A 154 -1.41 -24.79 4.98
C LEU A 154 -0.30 -25.25 4.02
N TYR A 155 0.67 -26.03 4.49
CA TYR A 155 1.75 -26.56 3.67
C TYR A 155 1.18 -27.32 2.45
N GLU A 156 1.81 -27.15 1.28
CA GLU A 156 1.35 -27.71 0.00
C GLU A 156 -0.05 -27.29 -0.47
N LYS A 157 -0.67 -26.32 0.17
CA LYS A 157 -1.90 -25.70 -0.32
C LYS A 157 -1.55 -24.48 -1.17
N ASP A 158 -2.30 -24.23 -2.24
CA ASP A 158 -2.18 -22.98 -3.02
C ASP A 158 -2.92 -21.84 -2.29
N ILE A 159 -2.38 -21.48 -1.13
CA ILE A 159 -2.93 -20.45 -0.23
C ILE A 159 -1.84 -19.48 0.17
N VAL A 160 -2.20 -18.22 0.28
CA VAL A 160 -1.36 -17.13 0.76
C VAL A 160 -1.78 -16.75 2.18
N THR A 161 -0.85 -16.44 3.07
CA THR A 161 -1.21 -15.86 4.37
C THR A 161 -1.22 -14.33 4.29
N VAL A 162 -2.07 -13.69 5.10
CA VAL A 162 -2.16 -12.24 5.23
C VAL A 162 -2.02 -11.86 6.69
N SER A 163 -1.19 -10.89 7.02
CA SER A 163 -1.10 -10.32 8.35
C SER A 163 -0.60 -8.87 8.34
N GLY A 164 -0.34 -8.27 9.51
CA GLY A 164 -0.09 -6.84 9.62
C GLY A 164 1.32 -6.43 9.99
N LEU A 165 2.27 -7.37 10.06
CA LEU A 165 3.65 -7.14 10.48
C LEU A 165 3.82 -6.63 11.94
N ALA A 166 2.74 -6.51 12.73
CA ALA A 166 2.82 -6.12 14.14
C ALA A 166 3.59 -7.18 14.95
N THR A 167 4.21 -6.76 16.06
CA THR A 167 4.83 -7.73 16.99
C THR A 167 3.84 -8.80 17.42
N GLY A 168 4.32 -9.99 17.77
CA GLY A 168 3.49 -11.09 18.27
C GLY A 168 2.91 -11.96 17.15
N ILE A 169 1.60 -12.16 17.15
CA ILE A 169 0.92 -13.10 16.24
C ILE A 169 1.19 -12.78 14.77
N ASP A 170 1.14 -11.51 14.38
CA ASP A 170 1.35 -11.11 12.99
C ASP A 170 2.75 -11.50 12.49
N GLN A 171 3.80 -11.18 13.25
CA GLN A 171 5.17 -11.57 12.88
C GLN A 171 5.37 -13.08 12.92
N SER A 172 4.77 -13.79 13.89
CA SER A 172 4.81 -15.25 13.94
C SER A 172 4.17 -15.87 12.70
N CYS A 173 3.05 -15.32 12.23
CA CYS A 173 2.42 -15.74 10.97
C CYS A 173 3.39 -15.62 9.80
N HIS A 174 4.06 -14.48 9.64
CA HIS A 174 5.00 -14.28 8.55
C HIS A 174 6.23 -15.20 8.65
N TYR A 175 6.82 -15.37 9.84
CA TYR A 175 7.96 -16.25 10.04
C TYR A 175 7.64 -17.71 9.71
N GLU A 176 6.52 -18.22 10.20
CA GLU A 176 6.12 -19.60 9.92
C GLU A 176 5.72 -19.78 8.45
N SER A 177 5.08 -18.78 7.83
CA SER A 177 4.77 -18.83 6.40
C SER A 177 6.05 -18.95 5.56
N ILE A 178 7.05 -18.11 5.83
CA ILE A 178 8.35 -18.19 5.16
C ILE A 178 9.01 -19.55 5.39
N ARG A 179 8.97 -20.05 6.63
CA ARG A 179 9.55 -21.35 7.00
C ARG A 179 8.95 -22.51 6.20
N TYR A 180 7.65 -22.47 5.92
CA TYR A 180 6.95 -23.51 5.13
C TYR A 180 6.88 -23.18 3.63
N GLY A 181 7.57 -22.13 3.15
CA GLY A 181 7.54 -21.72 1.74
C GLY A 181 6.19 -21.20 1.26
N ILE A 182 5.33 -20.77 2.18
CA ILE A 182 4.00 -20.22 1.89
C ILE A 182 4.16 -18.71 1.63
N PRO A 183 3.75 -18.17 0.46
CA PRO A 183 3.78 -16.75 0.21
C PRO A 183 2.94 -15.99 1.25
N THR A 184 3.43 -14.85 1.72
CA THR A 184 2.76 -14.07 2.76
C THR A 184 2.66 -12.60 2.39
N ILE A 185 1.52 -11.97 2.72
CA ILE A 185 1.23 -10.56 2.47
C ILE A 185 1.24 -9.81 3.80
N ALA A 186 2.14 -8.83 3.93
CA ALA A 186 2.13 -7.91 5.05
C ALA A 186 1.44 -6.60 4.67
N VAL A 187 0.33 -6.28 5.31
CA VAL A 187 -0.38 -5.01 5.12
C VAL A 187 0.06 -4.03 6.19
N LEU A 188 0.59 -2.86 5.80
CA LEU A 188 1.15 -1.90 6.73
C LEU A 188 0.16 -0.78 7.09
N GLY A 189 0.27 -0.24 8.32
CA GLY A 189 -0.42 0.97 8.78
C GLY A 189 0.42 2.26 8.65
N ASN A 190 1.49 2.21 7.86
CA ASN A 190 2.45 3.30 7.61
C ASN A 190 2.96 3.23 6.18
N GLY A 191 3.71 4.26 5.77
CA GLY A 191 4.35 4.31 4.46
C GLY A 191 5.40 3.21 4.29
N ILE A 192 5.61 2.81 3.05
CA ILE A 192 6.43 1.65 2.69
C ILE A 192 7.92 1.84 3.00
N PHE A 193 8.39 3.10 3.16
CA PHE A 193 9.75 3.43 3.55
C PHE A 193 9.94 3.54 5.07
N VAL A 194 8.85 3.54 5.84
CA VAL A 194 8.90 3.68 7.29
C VAL A 194 8.95 2.31 7.95
N GLU A 195 9.97 2.07 8.77
CA GLU A 195 10.06 0.85 9.56
C GLU A 195 9.13 0.91 10.78
N TYR A 196 8.17 0.00 10.83
CA TYR A 196 7.34 -0.22 12.00
C TYR A 196 6.77 -1.66 12.03
N PRO A 197 6.84 -2.34 13.19
CA PRO A 197 7.52 -1.94 14.42
C PRO A 197 9.05 -1.87 14.26
N LYS A 198 9.74 -1.17 15.14
CA LYS A 198 11.22 -1.12 15.15
C LYS A 198 11.80 -2.54 15.22
N GLY A 199 12.77 -2.85 14.37
CA GLY A 199 13.37 -4.18 14.26
C GLY A 199 12.67 -5.12 13.27
N SER A 200 11.59 -4.68 12.60
CA SER A 200 10.86 -5.50 11.62
C SER A 200 11.50 -5.53 10.21
N LYS A 201 12.54 -4.73 9.97
CA LYS A 201 13.14 -4.58 8.64
C LYS A 201 13.67 -5.90 8.07
N ASN A 202 14.24 -6.75 8.90
CA ASN A 202 14.72 -8.05 8.46
C ASN A 202 13.57 -8.95 7.98
N LEU A 203 12.49 -9.05 8.77
CA LEU A 203 11.29 -9.81 8.39
C LEU A 203 10.63 -9.24 7.13
N TYR A 204 10.54 -7.90 7.04
CA TYR A 204 10.07 -7.22 5.83
C TYR A 204 10.83 -7.70 4.58
N ASN A 205 12.17 -7.70 4.64
CA ASN A 205 13.00 -8.12 3.52
C ASN A 205 12.84 -9.63 3.22
N GLN A 206 12.74 -10.47 4.25
CA GLN A 206 12.51 -11.91 4.09
C GLN A 206 11.16 -12.20 3.41
N ILE A 207 10.09 -11.48 3.75
CA ILE A 207 8.78 -11.60 3.09
C ILE A 207 8.93 -11.36 1.59
N VAL A 208 9.58 -10.26 1.18
CA VAL A 208 9.77 -9.93 -0.23
C VAL A 208 10.62 -10.99 -0.95
N LEU A 209 11.74 -11.39 -0.35
CA LEU A 209 12.66 -12.38 -0.93
C LEU A 209 12.05 -13.78 -1.06
N SER A 210 11.09 -14.13 -0.20
CA SER A 210 10.38 -15.43 -0.21
C SER A 210 9.17 -15.44 -1.15
N GLY A 211 9.04 -14.47 -2.06
CA GLY A 211 7.93 -14.39 -3.00
C GLY A 211 6.64 -13.83 -2.42
N GLY A 212 6.71 -13.24 -1.22
CA GLY A 212 5.63 -12.51 -0.58
C GLY A 212 5.49 -11.06 -1.07
N ALA A 213 4.60 -10.31 -0.44
CA ALA A 213 4.37 -8.90 -0.73
C ALA A 213 4.17 -8.06 0.53
N ILE A 214 4.62 -6.83 0.46
CA ILE A 214 4.33 -5.76 1.42
C ILE A 214 3.38 -4.77 0.76
N VAL A 215 2.29 -4.43 1.42
CA VAL A 215 1.23 -3.60 0.84
C VAL A 215 0.85 -2.46 1.77
N THR A 216 0.67 -1.27 1.23
CA THR A 216 0.13 -0.13 1.99
C THR A 216 -0.60 0.86 1.08
N GLU A 217 -1.64 1.52 1.62
CA GLU A 217 -2.29 2.67 0.98
C GLU A 217 -1.67 4.02 1.42
N TYR A 218 -0.80 4.00 2.44
CA TYR A 218 -0.20 5.21 2.97
C TYR A 218 0.97 5.69 2.10
N LEU A 219 1.18 7.02 2.08
CA LEU A 219 2.26 7.61 1.29
C LEU A 219 3.63 7.08 1.75
N PRO A 220 4.62 6.96 0.86
CA PRO A 220 5.85 6.22 1.13
C PRO A 220 6.57 6.58 2.43
N ASP A 221 6.60 7.87 2.77
CA ASP A 221 7.27 8.39 3.98
C ASP A 221 6.30 8.67 5.14
N GLN A 222 5.02 8.29 5.00
CA GLN A 222 4.00 8.58 6.01
C GLN A 222 4.25 7.75 7.27
N ILE A 223 4.45 8.45 8.39
CA ILE A 223 4.60 7.80 9.69
C ILE A 223 3.29 7.13 10.14
N TYR A 224 3.42 6.17 11.05
CA TYR A 224 2.29 5.44 11.63
C TYR A 224 1.47 6.29 12.61
N SER A 225 0.21 5.93 12.78
CA SER A 225 -0.67 6.40 13.85
C SER A 225 -1.57 5.25 14.32
N ALA A 226 -2.16 5.39 15.50
CA ALA A 226 -3.13 4.39 15.99
C ALA A 226 -4.31 4.23 15.04
N GLU A 227 -4.81 5.32 14.49
CA GLU A 227 -5.91 5.36 13.53
C GLU A 227 -5.57 4.61 12.24
N ASN A 228 -4.35 4.79 11.72
CA ASN A 228 -3.90 4.10 10.52
C ASN A 228 -3.92 2.57 10.69
N PHE A 229 -3.54 2.06 11.86
CA PHE A 229 -3.58 0.62 12.12
C PHE A 229 -4.99 0.07 12.14
N VAL A 230 -5.94 0.79 12.75
CA VAL A 230 -7.35 0.40 12.75
C VAL A 230 -7.89 0.41 11.31
N ARG A 231 -7.63 1.49 10.58
CA ARG A 231 -8.11 1.65 9.21
C ARG A 231 -7.52 0.61 8.26
N ARG A 232 -6.24 0.28 8.40
CA ARG A 232 -5.56 -0.75 7.60
C ARG A 232 -6.24 -2.11 7.69
N ASN A 233 -6.84 -2.46 8.83
CA ASN A 233 -7.42 -3.80 9.06
C ASN A 233 -8.49 -4.17 8.02
N ARG A 234 -9.21 -3.18 7.44
CA ARG A 234 -10.16 -3.44 6.36
C ARG A 234 -9.48 -4.02 5.11
N ILE A 235 -8.23 -3.63 4.83
CA ILE A 235 -7.45 -4.16 3.70
C ILE A 235 -7.06 -5.62 3.97
N GLN A 236 -6.62 -5.95 5.20
CA GLN A 236 -6.32 -7.33 5.57
C GLN A 236 -7.57 -8.22 5.43
N ALA A 237 -8.70 -7.77 5.96
CA ALA A 237 -9.97 -8.50 5.90
C ALA A 237 -10.46 -8.69 4.45
N ALA A 238 -10.28 -7.69 3.59
CA ALA A 238 -10.73 -7.76 2.21
C ALA A 238 -9.82 -8.62 1.30
N LEU A 239 -8.53 -8.68 1.60
CA LEU A 239 -7.60 -9.53 0.87
C LEU A 239 -7.82 -11.01 1.15
N CYS A 240 -8.38 -11.41 2.29
CA CYS A 240 -8.52 -12.81 2.67
C CYS A 240 -9.91 -13.37 2.44
N THR A 241 -9.97 -14.68 2.18
CA THR A 241 -11.22 -15.46 2.14
C THR A 241 -11.68 -15.90 3.52
N SER A 242 -10.75 -16.01 4.47
CA SER A 242 -11.02 -16.38 5.86
C SER A 242 -10.07 -15.65 6.79
N LEU A 243 -10.58 -15.24 7.95
CA LEU A 243 -9.81 -14.57 8.98
C LEU A 243 -9.79 -15.45 10.23
N ILE A 244 -8.59 -15.73 10.74
CA ILE A 244 -8.35 -16.51 11.94
C ILE A 244 -7.74 -15.58 13.00
N PRO A 245 -8.52 -15.13 14.00
CA PRO A 245 -7.97 -14.43 15.14
C PRO A 245 -7.33 -15.46 16.10
N VAL A 246 -6.06 -15.23 16.42
CA VAL A 246 -5.30 -16.07 17.35
C VAL A 246 -4.95 -15.23 18.57
N GLU A 247 -5.50 -15.62 19.71
CA GLU A 247 -5.29 -14.98 21.00
C GLU A 247 -5.53 -13.45 20.99
N TRP A 248 -6.59 -13.01 21.63
CA TRP A 248 -6.94 -11.59 21.79
C TRP A 248 -7.52 -11.34 23.18
N LYS A 249 -7.45 -10.10 23.62
CA LYS A 249 -8.11 -9.67 24.86
C LYS A 249 -9.55 -9.26 24.56
N ILE A 250 -10.48 -9.46 25.50
CA ILE A 250 -11.90 -9.10 25.37
C ILE A 250 -12.12 -7.62 24.98
N LYS A 251 -11.16 -6.74 25.33
CA LYS A 251 -11.19 -5.30 24.99
C LYS A 251 -10.21 -4.92 23.85
N SER A 252 -9.72 -5.87 23.06
CA SER A 252 -8.91 -5.56 21.88
C SER A 252 -9.80 -5.22 20.70
N GLY A 253 -9.51 -4.11 20.04
CA GLY A 253 -10.18 -3.70 18.81
C GLY A 253 -9.74 -4.49 17.60
#